data_2001cc885602c3841ced3289c88d90b1
#
_entry.id   2001cc885602c3841ced3289c88d90b1
#
_cell.length_a   1.000
_cell.length_b   1.000
_cell.length_c   1.000
_cell.angle_alpha   90.00
_cell.angle_beta   90.00
_cell.angle_gamma   90.00
#
_symmetry.space_group_name_H-M   'P 1'
#
loop_
_entity.id
_entity.type
_entity.pdbx_description
1 polymer ?
#
loop_
_entity_poly.entity_id
_entity_poly.type
_entity_poly.pdbx_seq_one_letter_code
_entity_poly.pdbx_strand_id
1 'polypeptide(L)'
;GDASGKAFAVDFGTNFHASLNNHPVKFSFTLVNLGTNMSYNGNALNSTAGRIPLPGEDPVSGIPQPSRFRTKAFPLPTTFRVGLAYDVMAGASNRLTVLSDFNQPNNSKAGFSGGLEWNSKNLGGTPFSASLRGSYSYYAANNFRPATLPTALNDEENLQGLAAGGGLAYGQGTFNLSIDYAFEYMGILGPTHFVSLGLGW
;
A
#
# COMPACT_ATOMS: atom_id res chain seq x y z
N GLY A 1 -4.40 -20.09 23.47
CA GLY A 1 -3.89 -21.05 22.47
C GLY A 1 -3.16 -20.33 21.37
N ASP A 2 -2.10 -20.92 20.81
CA ASP A 2 -1.26 -20.33 19.79
C ASP A 2 -1.64 -20.88 18.42
N ALA A 3 -1.65 -20.00 17.41
CA ALA A 3 -1.73 -20.38 16.00
C ALA A 3 -0.58 -19.72 15.25
N SER A 4 0.13 -20.47 14.42
CA SER A 4 1.25 -19.98 13.62
C SER A 4 1.11 -20.42 12.17
N GLY A 5 1.53 -19.55 11.26
CA GLY A 5 1.65 -19.84 9.84
C GLY A 5 3.06 -19.51 9.35
N LYS A 6 3.55 -20.27 8.37
CA LYS A 6 4.84 -20.04 7.73
C LYS A 6 4.66 -20.06 6.23
N ALA A 7 5.32 -19.12 5.56
CA ALA A 7 5.40 -19.05 4.12
C ALA A 7 6.77 -18.53 3.69
N PHE A 8 7.14 -18.82 2.47
CA PHE A 8 8.33 -18.29 1.82
C PHE A 8 7.89 -17.35 0.70
N ALA A 9 8.51 -16.18 0.60
CA ALA A 9 8.25 -15.23 -0.48
C ALA A 9 9.55 -14.62 -1.00
N VAL A 10 9.48 -14.17 -2.26
CA VAL A 10 10.56 -13.47 -2.95
C VAL A 10 9.98 -12.21 -3.55
N ASP A 11 10.71 -11.11 -3.42
CA ASP A 11 10.41 -9.84 -4.05
C ASP A 11 11.37 -9.59 -5.21
N PHE A 12 10.85 -9.07 -6.28
CA PHE A 12 11.60 -8.72 -7.47
C PHE A 12 11.26 -7.32 -7.94
N GLY A 13 12.27 -6.51 -8.26
CA GLY A 13 12.05 -5.16 -8.74
C GLY A 13 13.20 -4.66 -9.60
N THR A 14 12.86 -3.76 -10.53
CA THR A 14 13.84 -3.08 -11.38
C THR A 14 13.42 -1.64 -11.63
N ASN A 15 14.42 -0.77 -11.78
CA ASN A 15 14.25 0.62 -12.18
C ASN A 15 15.07 0.85 -13.46
N PHE A 16 14.39 1.34 -14.47
CA PHE A 16 15.01 1.74 -15.73
C PHE A 16 15.00 3.26 -15.85
N HIS A 17 16.12 3.84 -16.22
CA HIS A 17 16.29 5.27 -16.43
C HIS A 17 16.60 5.54 -17.90
N ALA A 18 15.86 6.44 -18.49
CA ALA A 18 16.02 6.86 -19.88
C ALA A 18 15.92 8.38 -19.99
N SER A 19 16.10 8.89 -21.19
CA SER A 19 15.86 10.30 -21.53
C SER A 19 14.98 10.36 -22.77
N LEU A 20 13.94 11.17 -22.70
CA LEU A 20 13.05 11.46 -23.81
C LEU A 20 13.04 12.98 -24.04
N ASN A 21 13.43 13.43 -25.23
CA ASN A 21 13.56 14.86 -25.56
C ASN A 21 14.43 15.64 -24.55
N ASN A 22 15.54 15.07 -24.11
CA ASN A 22 16.42 15.61 -23.06
C ASN A 22 15.81 15.70 -21.66
N HIS A 23 14.62 15.16 -21.45
CA HIS A 23 13.99 15.07 -20.13
C HIS A 23 14.14 13.67 -19.55
N PRO A 24 14.49 13.54 -18.26
CA PRO A 24 14.58 12.26 -17.60
C PRO A 24 13.23 11.52 -17.55
N VAL A 25 13.28 10.23 -17.86
CA VAL A 25 12.17 9.29 -17.72
C VAL A 25 12.63 8.16 -16.82
N LYS A 26 11.80 7.78 -15.85
CA LYS A 26 12.04 6.61 -15.01
C LYS A 26 10.87 5.65 -15.16
N PHE A 27 11.18 4.41 -15.38
CA PHE A 27 10.22 3.32 -15.41
C PHE A 27 10.58 2.34 -14.31
N SER A 28 9.61 1.95 -13.51
CA SER A 28 9.79 0.97 -12.43
C SER A 28 8.83 -0.20 -12.60
N PHE A 29 9.31 -1.35 -12.23
CA PHE A 29 8.56 -2.59 -12.17
C PHE A 29 8.85 -3.26 -10.86
N THR A 30 7.80 -3.75 -10.17
CA THR A 30 7.97 -4.46 -8.90
C THR A 30 6.95 -5.59 -8.78
N LEU A 31 7.40 -6.75 -8.33
CA LEU A 31 6.58 -7.89 -7.97
C LEU A 31 6.96 -8.31 -6.57
N VAL A 32 6.04 -8.18 -5.62
CA VAL A 32 6.30 -8.49 -4.21
C VAL A 32 5.44 -9.65 -3.73
N ASN A 33 5.95 -10.35 -2.72
CA ASN A 33 5.31 -11.50 -2.08
C ASN A 33 4.99 -12.66 -3.05
N LEU A 34 5.80 -12.87 -4.08
CA LEU A 34 5.70 -14.06 -4.92
C LEU A 34 6.16 -15.27 -4.12
N GLY A 35 5.24 -16.12 -3.69
CA GLY A 35 5.62 -17.17 -2.75
C GLY A 35 4.64 -18.33 -2.61
N THR A 36 4.88 -19.11 -1.57
CA THR A 36 4.10 -20.29 -1.24
C THR A 36 2.79 -19.91 -0.56
N ASN A 37 1.80 -20.80 -0.64
CA ASN A 37 0.60 -20.65 0.15
C ASN A 37 0.91 -20.83 1.65
N MET A 38 0.15 -20.13 2.49
CA MET A 38 0.22 -20.20 3.94
C MET A 38 -1.03 -20.87 4.51
N SER A 39 -0.86 -21.67 5.56
CA SER A 39 -1.94 -22.20 6.38
C SER A 39 -1.57 -22.07 7.85
N TYR A 40 -2.56 -21.92 8.73
CA TYR A 40 -2.31 -21.85 10.16
C TYR A 40 -2.36 -23.24 10.79
N ASN A 41 -1.49 -23.46 11.77
CA ASN A 41 -1.45 -24.61 12.66
C ASN A 41 -1.23 -24.13 14.09
N GLY A 42 -1.78 -24.85 15.05
CA GLY A 42 -1.57 -24.53 16.47
C GLY A 42 -2.72 -24.96 17.37
N ASN A 43 -2.52 -24.82 18.65
CA ASN A 43 -3.48 -25.25 19.67
C ASN A 43 -4.74 -24.37 19.71
N ALA A 44 -4.66 -23.13 19.20
CA ALA A 44 -5.83 -22.26 19.03
C ALA A 44 -6.89 -22.84 18.07
N LEU A 45 -6.51 -23.79 17.24
CA LEU A 45 -7.41 -24.46 16.30
C LEU A 45 -8.08 -25.71 16.88
N ASN A 46 -7.71 -26.10 18.09
CA ASN A 46 -8.35 -27.21 18.77
C ASN A 46 -9.75 -26.79 19.22
N SER A 47 -10.71 -27.68 19.00
CA SER A 47 -12.11 -27.50 19.37
C SER A 47 -12.69 -28.80 19.90
N THR A 48 -13.89 -28.74 20.39
CA THR A 48 -14.68 -29.93 20.73
C THR A 48 -15.93 -29.92 19.83
N ALA A 49 -16.18 -31.01 19.15
CA ALA A 49 -17.39 -31.18 18.36
C ALA A 49 -18.31 -32.19 19.04
N GLY A 50 -19.56 -31.81 19.23
CA GLY A 50 -20.62 -32.76 19.57
C GLY A 50 -21.05 -33.53 18.31
N ARG A 51 -21.40 -34.81 18.45
CA ARG A 51 -22.04 -35.57 17.37
C ARG A 51 -23.44 -34.99 17.14
N ILE A 52 -23.76 -34.69 15.89
CA ILE A 52 -25.14 -34.38 15.50
C ILE A 52 -25.89 -35.74 15.39
N PRO A 53 -26.96 -35.97 16.15
CA PRO A 53 -27.72 -37.21 16.03
C PRO A 53 -28.36 -37.32 14.65
N LEU A 54 -28.43 -38.54 14.09
CA LEU A 54 -29.11 -38.79 12.84
C LEU A 54 -30.64 -38.76 13.08
N PRO A 55 -31.43 -38.41 12.03
CA PRO A 55 -32.90 -38.46 12.12
C PRO A 55 -33.39 -39.81 12.64
N GLY A 56 -34.10 -39.81 13.77
CA GLY A 56 -34.62 -41.03 14.43
C GLY A 56 -33.69 -41.64 15.47
N GLU A 57 -32.55 -41.05 15.73
CA GLU A 57 -31.64 -41.41 16.84
C GLU A 57 -31.98 -40.60 18.08
N ASP A 58 -32.06 -41.24 19.25
CA ASP A 58 -32.17 -40.49 20.51
C ASP A 58 -31.01 -39.52 20.66
N PRO A 59 -31.25 -38.29 21.19
CA PRO A 59 -30.17 -37.34 21.43
C PRO A 59 -29.19 -37.96 22.43
N VAL A 60 -28.15 -38.59 21.89
CA VAL A 60 -27.03 -39.05 22.70
C VAL A 60 -26.39 -37.80 23.28
N SER A 61 -26.42 -37.66 24.61
CA SER A 61 -25.62 -36.64 25.28
C SER A 61 -24.16 -36.89 24.89
N GLY A 62 -23.75 -36.19 23.84
CA GLY A 62 -22.50 -36.51 23.15
C GLY A 62 -21.33 -36.18 24.05
N ILE A 63 -20.54 -37.19 24.37
CA ILE A 63 -19.20 -37.00 24.88
C ILE A 63 -18.48 -36.09 23.85
N PRO A 64 -18.05 -34.87 24.26
CA PRO A 64 -17.37 -33.97 23.33
C PRO A 64 -16.16 -34.67 22.72
N GLN A 65 -16.14 -34.80 21.41
CA GLN A 65 -15.02 -35.39 20.69
C GLN A 65 -13.96 -34.32 20.45
N PRO A 66 -12.69 -34.56 20.77
CA PRO A 66 -11.60 -33.68 20.39
C PRO A 66 -11.58 -33.50 18.88
N SER A 67 -11.70 -32.30 18.43
CA SER A 67 -11.67 -31.96 17.01
C SER A 67 -10.69 -30.80 16.79
N ARG A 68 -10.29 -30.61 15.54
CA ARG A 68 -9.37 -29.56 15.17
C ARG A 68 -9.84 -28.90 13.88
N PHE A 69 -9.96 -27.57 13.92
CA PHE A 69 -10.17 -26.78 12.71
C PHE A 69 -8.97 -26.90 11.78
N ARG A 70 -9.24 -27.13 10.52
CA ARG A 70 -8.22 -27.10 9.48
C ARG A 70 -8.38 -25.80 8.68
N THR A 71 -7.38 -24.93 8.72
CA THR A 71 -7.40 -23.74 7.89
C THR A 71 -7.10 -24.10 6.45
N LYS A 72 -7.88 -23.51 5.52
CA LYS A 72 -7.58 -23.61 4.10
C LYS A 72 -6.29 -22.85 3.81
N ALA A 73 -5.43 -23.40 2.97
CA ALA A 73 -4.26 -22.70 2.49
C ALA A 73 -4.69 -21.51 1.61
N PHE A 74 -4.06 -20.37 1.81
CA PHE A 74 -4.30 -19.14 1.04
C PHE A 74 -2.99 -18.58 0.52
N PRO A 75 -2.99 -17.96 -0.68
CA PRO A 75 -1.79 -17.33 -1.24
C PRO A 75 -1.39 -16.11 -0.42
N LEU A 76 -0.12 -15.79 -0.43
CA LEU A 76 0.37 -14.51 0.08
C LEU A 76 -0.21 -13.35 -0.76
N PRO A 77 -0.32 -12.14 -0.21
CA PRO A 77 -0.81 -10.96 -0.92
C PRO A 77 0.22 -10.49 -1.95
N THR A 78 0.32 -11.22 -3.06
CA THR A 78 1.21 -10.89 -4.16
C THR A 78 0.73 -9.62 -4.85
N THR A 79 1.65 -8.68 -5.08
CA THR A 79 1.33 -7.42 -5.71
C THR A 79 2.29 -7.14 -6.86
N PHE A 80 1.72 -6.82 -8.00
CA PHE A 80 2.40 -6.34 -9.19
C PHE A 80 2.25 -4.82 -9.30
N ARG A 81 3.35 -4.09 -9.53
CA ARG A 81 3.34 -2.63 -9.73
C ARG A 81 4.17 -2.23 -10.92
N VAL A 82 3.67 -1.23 -11.63
CA VAL A 82 4.38 -0.53 -12.71
C VAL A 82 4.29 0.95 -12.46
N GLY A 83 5.42 1.64 -12.39
CA GLY A 83 5.49 3.08 -12.20
C GLY A 83 6.20 3.76 -13.36
N LEU A 84 5.73 4.95 -13.70
CA LEU A 84 6.33 5.85 -14.68
C LEU A 84 6.49 7.23 -14.05
N ALA A 85 7.66 7.83 -14.22
CA ALA A 85 7.91 9.22 -13.86
C ALA A 85 8.58 9.93 -15.04
N TYR A 86 8.09 11.12 -15.35
CA TYR A 86 8.62 11.97 -16.42
C TYR A 86 8.83 13.39 -15.91
N ASP A 87 10.05 13.88 -16.06
CA ASP A 87 10.39 15.25 -15.71
C ASP A 87 9.97 16.19 -16.82
N VAL A 88 8.78 16.80 -16.72
CA VAL A 88 8.26 17.77 -17.68
C VAL A 88 9.06 19.09 -17.65
N MET A 89 9.71 19.37 -16.53
CA MET A 89 10.68 20.45 -16.35
C MET A 89 11.90 19.88 -15.65
N ALA A 90 13.07 20.03 -16.23
CA ALA A 90 14.36 19.56 -15.71
C ALA A 90 15.40 20.69 -15.78
N GLY A 91 15.18 21.75 -15.00
CA GLY A 91 16.12 22.86 -14.87
C GLY A 91 17.17 22.61 -13.76
N ALA A 92 18.20 23.45 -13.72
CA ALA A 92 19.28 23.34 -12.74
C ALA A 92 18.77 23.46 -11.29
N SER A 93 17.81 24.35 -11.04
CA SER A 93 17.26 24.62 -9.70
C SER A 93 15.83 24.09 -9.52
N ASN A 94 15.06 23.93 -10.60
CA ASN A 94 13.66 23.55 -10.52
C ASN A 94 13.40 22.30 -11.37
N ARG A 95 12.65 21.37 -10.81
CA ARG A 95 12.18 20.16 -11.47
C ARG A 95 10.70 19.99 -11.20
N LEU A 96 9.94 19.68 -12.24
CA LEU A 96 8.55 19.26 -12.17
C LEU A 96 8.43 17.88 -12.77
N THR A 97 8.01 16.91 -11.97
CA THR A 97 7.85 15.51 -12.35
C THR A 97 6.37 15.14 -12.35
N VAL A 98 5.91 14.53 -13.42
CA VAL A 98 4.62 13.83 -13.49
C VAL A 98 4.86 12.36 -13.19
N LEU A 99 4.03 11.79 -12.33
CA LEU A 99 4.14 10.40 -11.92
C LEU A 99 2.83 9.65 -12.22
N SER A 100 2.94 8.41 -12.59
CA SER A 100 1.81 7.48 -12.64
C SER A 100 2.24 6.10 -12.14
N ASP A 101 1.33 5.41 -11.47
CA ASP A 101 1.56 4.09 -10.92
C ASP A 101 0.33 3.21 -11.16
N PHE A 102 0.57 2.00 -11.58
CA PHE A 102 -0.43 0.93 -11.68
C PHE A 102 -0.10 -0.15 -10.66
N ASN A 103 -1.09 -0.55 -9.88
CA ASN A 103 -0.97 -1.53 -8.82
C ASN A 103 -2.02 -2.63 -8.97
N GLN A 104 -1.59 -3.89 -9.06
CA GLN A 104 -2.44 -5.06 -9.18
C GLN A 104 -2.13 -6.07 -8.07
N PRO A 105 -2.82 -6.03 -6.93
CA PRO A 105 -2.76 -7.09 -5.93
C PRO A 105 -3.59 -8.31 -6.36
N ASN A 106 -3.21 -9.50 -5.90
CA ASN A 106 -3.94 -10.75 -6.21
C ASN A 106 -5.23 -10.91 -5.37
N ASN A 107 -5.37 -10.16 -4.30
CA ASN A 107 -6.47 -10.24 -3.33
C ASN A 107 -7.45 -9.06 -3.40
N SER A 108 -7.23 -8.11 -4.29
CA SER A 108 -8.12 -6.97 -4.52
C SER A 108 -8.07 -6.50 -5.97
N LYS A 109 -8.89 -5.52 -6.31
CA LYS A 109 -8.91 -4.93 -7.65
C LYS A 109 -7.69 -4.07 -7.91
N ALA A 110 -7.41 -3.86 -9.20
CA ALA A 110 -6.37 -2.95 -9.65
C ALA A 110 -6.60 -1.52 -9.16
N GLY A 111 -5.51 -0.84 -8.86
CA GLY A 111 -5.46 0.58 -8.58
C GLY A 111 -4.60 1.32 -9.60
N PHE A 112 -4.91 2.56 -9.82
CA PHE A 112 -4.14 3.48 -10.64
C PHE A 112 -3.94 4.78 -9.88
N SER A 113 -2.70 5.30 -9.86
CA SER A 113 -2.38 6.55 -9.19
C SER A 113 -1.71 7.51 -10.18
N GLY A 114 -2.01 8.79 -10.03
CA GLY A 114 -1.33 9.86 -10.76
C GLY A 114 -0.93 10.97 -9.80
N GLY A 115 0.21 11.61 -10.06
CA GLY A 115 0.72 12.65 -9.17
C GLY A 115 1.66 13.62 -9.86
N LEU A 116 1.93 14.71 -9.15
CA LEU A 116 2.87 15.76 -9.52
C LEU A 116 3.83 15.99 -8.35
N GLU A 117 5.09 16.18 -8.66
CA GLU A 117 6.09 16.62 -7.72
C GLU A 117 6.84 17.83 -8.30
N TRP A 118 6.80 18.94 -7.58
CA TRP A 118 7.69 20.05 -7.82
C TRP A 118 8.81 20.08 -6.79
N ASN A 119 10.03 20.22 -7.25
CA ASN A 119 11.22 20.28 -6.42
C ASN A 119 12.07 21.50 -6.82
N SER A 120 12.41 22.33 -5.85
CA SER A 120 13.28 23.47 -6.03
C SER A 120 14.52 23.35 -5.14
N LYS A 121 15.69 23.39 -5.76
CA LYS A 121 16.99 23.36 -5.09
C LYS A 121 17.56 24.76 -4.97
N ASN A 122 18.37 24.98 -3.94
CA ASN A 122 19.08 26.24 -3.72
C ASN A 122 18.14 27.47 -3.72
N LEU A 123 17.09 27.43 -2.91
CA LEU A 123 16.09 28.48 -2.78
C LEU A 123 16.77 29.84 -2.53
N GLY A 124 16.63 30.77 -3.49
CA GLY A 124 17.23 32.08 -3.37
C GLY A 124 18.76 32.09 -3.25
N GLY A 125 19.47 31.09 -3.75
CA GLY A 125 20.92 30.97 -3.62
C GLY A 125 21.37 30.40 -2.25
N THR A 126 20.45 29.93 -1.43
CA THR A 126 20.73 29.33 -0.12
C THR A 126 20.87 27.80 -0.22
N PRO A 127 21.44 27.12 0.79
CA PRO A 127 21.52 25.65 0.81
C PRO A 127 20.19 24.97 1.11
N PHE A 128 19.07 25.69 1.11
CA PHE A 128 17.74 25.13 1.31
C PHE A 128 17.13 24.66 0.00
N SER A 129 16.40 23.54 0.07
CA SER A 129 15.58 23.00 -1.01
C SER A 129 14.17 22.76 -0.50
N ALA A 130 13.17 22.91 -1.38
CA ALA A 130 11.78 22.60 -1.03
C ALA A 130 11.17 21.66 -2.08
N SER A 131 10.21 20.86 -1.63
CA SER A 131 9.40 20.01 -2.50
C SER A 131 7.92 20.14 -2.15
N LEU A 132 7.07 20.11 -3.18
CA LEU A 132 5.61 20.02 -3.06
C LEU A 132 5.14 18.84 -3.89
N ARG A 133 4.22 18.05 -3.33
CA ARG A 133 3.71 16.84 -3.94
C ARG A 133 2.20 16.79 -3.83
N GLY A 134 1.56 16.30 -4.87
CA GLY A 134 0.13 16.03 -4.86
C GLY A 134 -0.17 14.83 -5.70
N SER A 135 -1.05 13.95 -5.25
CA SER A 135 -1.44 12.75 -5.97
C SER A 135 -2.88 12.36 -5.71
N TYR A 136 -3.40 11.59 -6.64
CA TYR A 136 -4.69 10.95 -6.50
C TYR A 136 -4.58 9.48 -6.89
N SER A 137 -5.11 8.60 -6.03
CA SER A 137 -5.14 7.15 -6.25
C SER A 137 -6.57 6.70 -6.47
N TYR A 138 -6.83 6.10 -7.62
CA TYR A 138 -8.10 5.49 -7.95
C TYR A 138 -8.02 3.98 -7.75
N TYR A 139 -8.93 3.44 -6.95
CA TYR A 139 -9.12 2.00 -6.79
C TYR A 139 -10.47 1.61 -7.36
N ALA A 140 -10.50 0.65 -8.27
CA ALA A 140 -11.76 0.14 -8.80
C ALA A 140 -12.63 -0.36 -7.65
N ALA A 141 -13.83 0.22 -7.47
CA ALA A 141 -14.71 -0.07 -6.36
C ALA A 141 -14.95 -1.59 -6.23
N ASN A 142 -14.69 -2.13 -5.06
CA ASN A 142 -15.16 -3.47 -4.74
C ASN A 142 -16.69 -3.38 -4.65
N ASN A 143 -17.42 -4.14 -5.49
CA ASN A 143 -18.88 -4.18 -5.51
C ASN A 143 -19.50 -4.74 -4.21
N PHE A 144 -18.75 -4.77 -3.13
CA PHE A 144 -19.21 -5.15 -1.82
C PHE A 144 -19.75 -3.90 -1.10
N ARG A 145 -20.80 -3.31 -1.66
CA ARG A 145 -21.64 -2.35 -0.93
C ARG A 145 -22.79 -3.12 -0.32
N PRO A 146 -22.87 -3.27 1.00
CA PRO A 146 -24.17 -3.59 1.61
C PRO A 146 -25.13 -2.47 1.21
N ALA A 147 -26.30 -2.81 0.67
CA ALA A 147 -27.33 -1.86 0.26
C ALA A 147 -27.87 -0.96 1.41
N THR A 148 -27.31 -1.05 2.60
CA THR A 148 -27.71 -0.41 3.85
C THR A 148 -26.72 0.62 4.39
N LEU A 149 -25.65 0.97 3.64
CA LEU A 149 -24.74 2.04 4.10
C LEU A 149 -25.44 3.40 4.02
N PRO A 150 -25.40 4.20 5.10
CA PRO A 150 -25.97 5.55 5.09
C PRO A 150 -25.39 6.41 3.98
N THR A 151 -26.22 7.25 3.34
CA THR A 151 -25.83 8.14 2.24
C THR A 151 -24.70 9.12 2.61
N ALA A 152 -24.55 9.43 3.91
CA ALA A 152 -23.47 10.27 4.43
C ALA A 152 -22.06 9.72 4.19
N LEU A 153 -21.90 8.41 4.02
CA LEU A 153 -20.59 7.80 3.71
C LEU A 153 -20.21 7.89 2.22
N ASN A 154 -21.15 8.30 1.35
CA ASN A 154 -20.89 8.43 -0.08
C ASN A 154 -20.01 9.65 -0.43
N ASP A 155 -20.11 10.73 0.33
CA ASP A 155 -19.33 11.94 0.09
C ASP A 155 -17.88 11.78 0.52
N GLU A 156 -17.61 10.93 1.51
CA GLU A 156 -16.27 10.61 1.98
C GLU A 156 -15.50 9.70 1.01
N GLU A 157 -16.18 8.87 0.22
CA GLU A 157 -15.55 8.02 -0.78
C GLU A 157 -14.97 8.83 -1.96
N ASN A 158 -15.52 9.99 -2.29
CA ASN A 158 -15.08 10.78 -3.44
C ASN A 158 -13.66 11.37 -3.29
N LEU A 159 -13.21 11.58 -2.07
CA LEU A 159 -11.87 12.09 -1.77
C LEU A 159 -10.87 11.00 -1.39
N GLN A 160 -11.31 9.74 -1.33
CA GLN A 160 -10.42 8.62 -1.03
C GLN A 160 -9.29 8.55 -2.06
N GLY A 161 -8.05 8.47 -1.56
CA GLY A 161 -6.86 8.41 -2.40
C GLY A 161 -6.26 9.78 -2.74
N LEU A 162 -6.86 10.89 -2.28
CA LEU A 162 -6.24 12.20 -2.38
C LEU A 162 -5.08 12.29 -1.37
N ALA A 163 -3.91 12.65 -1.85
CA ALA A 163 -2.74 12.87 -1.01
C ALA A 163 -2.01 14.15 -1.42
N ALA A 164 -1.47 14.84 -0.43
CA ALA A 164 -0.64 16.03 -0.63
C ALA A 164 0.50 16.05 0.38
N GLY A 165 1.61 16.66 0.01
CA GLY A 165 2.75 16.71 0.89
C GLY A 165 3.77 17.78 0.51
N GLY A 166 4.71 18.03 1.40
CA GLY A 166 5.80 18.95 1.16
C GLY A 166 7.00 18.58 2.00
N GLY A 167 8.17 19.02 1.55
CA GLY A 167 9.42 18.78 2.25
C GLY A 167 10.33 19.99 2.17
N LEU A 168 11.13 20.14 3.20
CA LEU A 168 12.25 21.08 3.27
C LEU A 168 13.53 20.31 3.53
N ALA A 169 14.58 20.65 2.79
CA ALA A 169 15.89 20.06 3.02
C ALA A 169 16.95 21.17 3.10
N TYR A 170 17.92 20.95 3.97
CA TYR A 170 19.12 21.76 4.09
C TYR A 170 20.32 20.88 3.77
N GLY A 171 21.13 21.30 2.81
CA GLY A 171 22.33 20.55 2.39
C GLY A 171 23.54 21.46 2.33
N GLN A 172 24.59 21.13 3.11
CA GLN A 172 25.85 21.85 3.07
C GLN A 172 27.03 20.88 3.19
N GLY A 173 27.88 20.86 2.17
CA GLY A 173 28.96 19.87 2.07
C GLY A 173 28.42 18.43 2.00
N THR A 174 28.85 17.58 2.90
CA THR A 174 28.35 16.21 3.04
C THR A 174 27.12 16.10 3.95
N PHE A 175 26.81 17.13 4.73
CA PHE A 175 25.69 17.16 5.66
C PHE A 175 24.38 17.45 4.93
N ASN A 176 23.37 16.63 5.20
CA ASN A 176 22.02 16.80 4.69
C ASN A 176 21.00 16.55 5.81
N LEU A 177 20.07 17.49 5.97
CA LEU A 177 18.93 17.39 6.88
C LEU A 177 17.65 17.58 6.06
N SER A 178 16.67 16.71 6.21
CA SER A 178 15.36 16.89 5.59
C SER A 178 14.23 16.65 6.58
N ILE A 179 13.14 17.37 6.39
CA ILE A 179 11.86 17.15 7.02
C ILE A 179 10.79 17.09 5.94
N ASP A 180 10.00 16.04 5.95
CA ASP A 180 8.89 15.83 5.02
C ASP A 180 7.60 15.65 5.81
N TYR A 181 6.52 16.21 5.26
CA TYR A 181 5.16 16.02 5.73
C TYR A 181 4.30 15.52 4.58
N ALA A 182 3.44 14.56 4.86
CA ALA A 182 2.43 14.08 3.93
C ALA A 182 1.07 13.90 4.62
N PHE A 183 0.05 14.21 3.88
CA PHE A 183 -1.36 14.01 4.21
C PHE A 183 -1.95 13.07 3.17
N GLU A 184 -2.74 12.08 3.62
CA GLU A 184 -3.50 11.19 2.76
C GLU A 184 -4.91 11.03 3.31
N TYR A 185 -5.91 11.16 2.46
CA TYR A 185 -7.31 10.92 2.82
C TYR A 185 -7.68 9.47 2.49
N MET A 186 -7.92 8.68 3.52
CA MET A 186 -8.17 7.24 3.42
C MET A 186 -9.68 6.88 3.44
N GLY A 187 -10.54 7.81 3.01
CA GLY A 187 -11.99 7.60 2.99
C GLY A 187 -12.56 7.39 4.40
N ILE A 188 -13.25 6.29 4.61
CA ILE A 188 -13.92 5.95 5.90
C ILE A 188 -12.91 5.91 7.08
N LEU A 189 -11.64 5.67 6.83
CA LEU A 189 -10.59 5.66 7.87
C LEU A 189 -10.14 7.08 8.25
N GLY A 190 -10.64 8.10 7.53
CA GLY A 190 -10.30 9.50 7.77
C GLY A 190 -8.91 9.88 7.25
N PRO A 191 -8.45 11.08 7.60
CA PRO A 191 -7.16 11.60 7.21
C PRO A 191 -6.02 10.95 7.99
N THR A 192 -4.93 10.66 7.30
CA THR A 192 -3.69 10.17 7.89
C THR A 192 -2.55 11.15 7.62
N HIS A 193 -1.70 11.37 8.61
CA HIS A 193 -0.61 12.32 8.58
C HIS A 193 0.71 11.59 8.79
N PHE A 194 1.69 11.88 7.96
CA PHE A 194 3.04 11.32 8.04
C PHE A 194 4.05 12.45 8.20
N VAL A 195 4.97 12.28 9.13
CA VAL A 195 6.13 13.17 9.31
C VAL A 195 7.38 12.30 9.26
N SER A 196 8.36 12.69 8.46
CA SER A 196 9.64 12.02 8.41
C SER A 196 10.80 13.02 8.54
N LEU A 197 11.87 12.56 9.19
CA LEU A 197 13.12 13.28 9.35
C LEU A 197 14.22 12.43 8.71
N GLY A 198 15.04 13.06 7.86
CA GLY A 198 16.20 12.46 7.24
C GLY A 198 17.48 13.17 7.65
N LEU A 199 18.48 12.40 8.01
CA LEU A 199 19.84 12.87 8.31
C LEU A 199 20.83 12.10 7.42
N GLY A 200 21.74 12.83 6.75
CA GLY A 200 22.80 12.27 5.95
C GLY A 200 24.12 13.01 6.21
N TRP A 201 25.24 12.31 6.09
CA TRP A 201 26.58 12.83 6.22
C TRP A 201 27.54 12.13 5.26
#